data_a057e4fe9587d1956f64371e791c3efc
#
_entry.id   a057e4fe9587d1956f64371e791c3efc
#
_cell.length_a   1.000
_cell.length_b   1.000
_cell.length_c   1.000
_cell.angle_alpha   90.00
_cell.angle_beta   90.00
_cell.angle_gamma   90.00
#
_symmetry.space_group_name_H-M   'P 1'
#
loop_
_entity.id
_entity.type
_entity.pdbx_description
1 polymer ?
#
loop_
_entity_poly.entity_id
_entity_poly.type
_entity_poly.pdbx_seq_one_letter_code
_entity_poly.pdbx_strand_id
1 'polypeptide(L)'
;MKQLLIIFSSALFILSCQNKPVSKWSTIKFITGQSTWVHLNLGDSSHGHGDGTAFEAPIMDTSGVEVGELLGWLVTVDIMDGDSINPVYDTERIGTMVFNLGDENEIIAQGGMTYQRGEKQPKLGIAQKRVIVGGTGKFKGIKGDITTTRNEDGSYLHVLDVKQD
;
A
#
# COMPACT_ATOMS: atom_id res chain seq x y z
N MET A 1 42.07 64.96 -14.04
CA MET A 1 41.47 63.80 -14.77
C MET A 1 41.50 62.56 -13.87
N LYS A 2 40.39 62.17 -13.23
CA LYS A 2 40.31 60.99 -12.36
C LYS A 2 39.70 59.87 -13.18
N GLN A 3 40.47 58.83 -13.46
CA GLN A 3 40.00 57.63 -14.09
C GLN A 3 39.24 56.79 -13.06
N LEU A 4 37.97 56.52 -13.34
CA LEU A 4 37.09 55.68 -12.55
C LEU A 4 37.29 54.23 -13.04
N LEU A 5 37.91 53.41 -12.19
CA LEU A 5 38.10 51.98 -12.45
C LEU A 5 36.81 51.22 -12.05
N ILE A 6 36.03 50.80 -13.05
CA ILE A 6 34.83 49.95 -12.82
C ILE A 6 35.31 48.51 -12.77
N ILE A 7 35.31 47.95 -11.55
CA ILE A 7 35.54 46.52 -11.33
C ILE A 7 34.24 45.77 -11.60
N PHE A 8 34.15 45.09 -12.73
CA PHE A 8 33.07 44.15 -13.05
C PHE A 8 33.30 42.85 -12.24
N SER A 9 32.58 42.71 -11.13
CA SER A 9 32.51 41.47 -10.38
C SER A 9 31.59 40.52 -11.10
N SER A 10 32.15 39.64 -11.93
CA SER A 10 31.43 38.51 -12.52
C SER A 10 31.18 37.47 -11.43
N ALA A 11 29.98 37.49 -10.84
CA ALA A 11 29.50 36.41 -9.98
C ALA A 11 29.36 35.15 -10.84
N LEU A 12 30.33 34.25 -10.71
CA LEU A 12 30.26 32.91 -11.25
C LEU A 12 29.15 32.15 -10.45
N PHE A 13 27.94 32.08 -11.02
CA PHE A 13 26.94 31.13 -10.57
C PHE A 13 27.43 29.73 -10.90
N ILE A 14 28.10 29.09 -9.95
CA ILE A 14 28.36 27.66 -10.00
C ILE A 14 26.98 27.01 -9.80
N LEU A 15 26.31 26.64 -10.89
CA LEU A 15 25.19 25.67 -10.83
C LEU A 15 25.80 24.36 -10.31
N SER A 16 25.73 24.18 -9.00
CA SER A 16 25.93 22.89 -8.38
C SER A 16 24.81 22.00 -8.86
N CYS A 17 25.02 21.24 -9.93
CA CYS A 17 24.24 20.05 -10.20
C CYS A 17 24.44 19.10 -9.01
N GLN A 18 23.62 19.24 -7.99
CA GLN A 18 23.51 18.24 -6.96
C GLN A 18 23.01 16.97 -7.65
N ASN A 19 23.90 16.02 -7.87
CA ASN A 19 23.54 14.67 -8.24
C ASN A 19 22.60 14.16 -7.13
N LYS A 20 21.28 14.20 -7.39
CA LYS A 20 20.33 13.55 -6.50
C LYS A 20 20.78 12.09 -6.37
N PRO A 21 20.89 11.56 -5.16
CA PRO A 21 21.25 10.17 -4.99
C PRO A 21 20.27 9.33 -5.80
N VAL A 22 20.78 8.42 -6.62
CA VAL A 22 19.95 7.50 -7.39
C VAL A 22 19.17 6.66 -6.38
N SER A 23 17.87 6.88 -6.32
CA SER A 23 16.97 6.15 -5.42
C SER A 23 17.06 4.66 -5.77
N LYS A 24 17.54 3.86 -4.83
CA LYS A 24 17.72 2.41 -5.01
C LYS A 24 16.44 1.68 -4.63
N TRP A 25 16.04 0.73 -5.47
CA TRP A 25 14.97 -0.20 -5.13
C TRP A 25 15.40 -1.12 -3.99
N SER A 26 14.49 -1.37 -3.07
CA SER A 26 14.64 -2.32 -1.97
C SER A 26 13.36 -3.11 -1.78
N THR A 27 13.49 -4.32 -1.22
CA THR A 27 12.34 -5.18 -0.91
C THR A 27 12.20 -5.30 0.59
N ILE A 28 11.00 -4.99 1.11
CA ILE A 28 10.61 -5.19 2.50
C ILE A 28 9.59 -6.33 2.54
N LYS A 29 9.68 -7.20 3.53
CA LYS A 29 8.74 -8.32 3.70
C LYS A 29 8.13 -8.30 5.08
N PHE A 30 6.81 -8.47 5.14
CA PHE A 30 6.05 -8.63 6.35
C PHE A 30 5.15 -9.85 6.26
N ILE A 31 4.84 -10.41 7.41
CA ILE A 31 3.83 -11.46 7.57
C ILE A 31 2.78 -10.93 8.52
N THR A 32 1.50 -11.04 8.16
CA THR A 32 0.41 -10.78 9.10
C THR A 32 -0.30 -12.08 9.42
N GLY A 33 -0.72 -12.22 10.66
CA GLY A 33 -1.56 -13.33 11.10
C GLY A 33 -3.00 -13.19 10.60
N GLN A 34 -3.88 -13.96 11.22
CA GLN A 34 -5.31 -13.85 10.96
C GLN A 34 -5.82 -12.49 11.44
N SER A 35 -6.54 -11.79 10.55
CA SER A 35 -7.07 -10.46 10.82
C SER A 35 -8.34 -10.52 11.66
N THR A 36 -8.54 -9.54 12.54
CA THR A 36 -9.82 -9.22 13.16
C THR A 36 -10.62 -8.32 12.20
N TRP A 37 -11.91 -8.53 12.07
CA TRP A 37 -12.75 -7.86 11.07
C TRP A 37 -14.03 -7.28 11.66
N VAL A 38 -14.41 -6.11 11.17
CA VAL A 38 -15.74 -5.54 11.36
C VAL A 38 -16.36 -5.30 9.98
N HIS A 39 -17.56 -5.83 9.79
CA HIS A 39 -18.30 -5.72 8.54
C HIS A 39 -19.41 -4.68 8.69
N LEU A 40 -19.46 -3.72 7.77
CA LEU A 40 -20.54 -2.75 7.65
C LEU A 40 -21.38 -3.10 6.43
N ASN A 41 -22.60 -3.55 6.68
CA ASN A 41 -23.57 -3.81 5.63
C ASN A 41 -24.43 -2.56 5.43
N LEU A 42 -24.43 -1.99 4.24
CA LEU A 42 -25.19 -0.79 3.90
C LEU A 42 -26.48 -1.08 3.12
N GLY A 43 -26.77 -2.36 2.85
CA GLY A 43 -27.94 -2.79 2.05
C GLY A 43 -28.68 -3.96 2.64
N ASP A 44 -29.67 -4.44 1.90
CA ASP A 44 -30.54 -5.58 2.29
C ASP A 44 -29.90 -6.95 2.05
N SER A 45 -28.78 -7.00 1.34
CA SER A 45 -28.05 -8.22 1.03
C SER A 45 -26.77 -8.33 1.86
N SER A 46 -26.35 -9.54 2.16
CA SER A 46 -25.17 -9.82 3.00
C SER A 46 -23.82 -9.38 2.40
N HIS A 47 -23.79 -8.97 1.12
CA HIS A 47 -22.58 -8.52 0.41
C HIS A 47 -23.02 -7.63 -0.75
N GLY A 48 -23.29 -6.36 -0.46
CA GLY A 48 -23.76 -5.39 -1.44
C GLY A 48 -22.69 -4.41 -1.89
N HIS A 49 -22.95 -3.76 -3.02
CA HIS A 49 -22.18 -2.62 -3.47
C HIS A 49 -22.17 -1.53 -2.39
N GLY A 50 -20.99 -1.05 -2.03
CA GLY A 50 -20.79 -0.06 -0.97
C GLY A 50 -20.51 -0.64 0.41
N ASP A 51 -20.70 -1.94 0.63
CA ASP A 51 -20.40 -2.58 1.91
C ASP A 51 -18.94 -2.39 2.29
N GLY A 52 -18.74 -2.03 3.56
CA GLY A 52 -17.43 -1.77 4.11
C GLY A 52 -16.91 -2.92 4.96
N THR A 53 -15.59 -3.08 5.00
CA THR A 53 -14.92 -4.00 5.92
C THR A 53 -13.69 -3.31 6.50
N ALA A 54 -13.68 -3.10 7.82
CA ALA A 54 -12.48 -2.72 8.54
C ALA A 54 -11.78 -3.97 9.05
N PHE A 55 -10.45 -3.96 9.06
CA PHE A 55 -9.65 -5.06 9.59
C PHE A 55 -8.35 -4.57 10.20
N GLU A 56 -7.85 -5.35 11.16
CA GLU A 56 -6.56 -5.16 11.79
C GLU A 56 -5.85 -6.51 11.97
N ALA A 57 -4.53 -6.49 11.97
CA ALA A 57 -3.70 -7.67 12.25
C ALA A 57 -2.31 -7.25 12.73
N PRO A 58 -1.67 -8.03 13.64
CA PRO A 58 -0.27 -7.79 13.98
C PRO A 58 0.62 -8.03 12.78
N ILE A 59 1.66 -7.19 12.64
CA ILE A 59 2.69 -7.33 11.60
C ILE A 59 3.91 -7.99 12.24
N MET A 60 4.36 -9.08 11.63
CA MET A 60 5.62 -9.76 11.96
C MET A 60 6.65 -9.48 10.87
N ASP A 61 7.92 -9.40 11.25
CA ASP A 61 9.02 -9.53 10.31
C ASP A 61 9.23 -11.00 9.87
N THR A 62 10.18 -11.24 8.99
CA THR A 62 10.49 -12.60 8.50
C THR A 62 11.13 -13.51 9.56
N SER A 63 11.51 -12.99 10.72
CA SER A 63 12.00 -13.77 11.88
C SER A 63 10.88 -14.11 12.85
N GLY A 64 9.66 -13.61 12.63
CA GLY A 64 8.50 -13.82 13.49
C GLY A 64 8.42 -12.84 14.66
N VAL A 65 9.20 -11.77 14.66
CA VAL A 65 9.12 -10.70 15.66
C VAL A 65 8.03 -9.72 15.26
N GLU A 66 7.14 -9.39 16.19
CA GLU A 66 6.11 -8.36 15.96
C GLU A 66 6.77 -6.99 15.85
N VAL A 67 6.47 -6.28 14.76
CA VAL A 67 7.07 -5.00 14.41
C VAL A 67 6.05 -3.88 14.20
N GLY A 68 4.76 -4.19 14.36
CA GLY A 68 3.69 -3.21 14.19
C GLY A 68 2.33 -3.83 13.95
N GLU A 69 1.43 -3.03 13.42
CA GLU A 69 0.04 -3.37 13.18
C GLU A 69 -0.40 -2.98 11.76
N LEU A 70 -1.09 -3.88 11.08
CA LEU A 70 -1.77 -3.61 9.82
C LEU A 70 -3.20 -3.17 10.10
N LEU A 71 -3.55 -1.98 9.63
CA LEU A 71 -4.90 -1.44 9.63
C LEU A 71 -5.41 -1.39 8.21
N GLY A 72 -6.67 -1.76 7.98
CA GLY A 72 -7.21 -1.73 6.64
C GLY A 72 -8.70 -1.44 6.56
N TRP A 73 -9.07 -0.88 5.41
CA TRP A 73 -10.44 -0.61 5.04
C TRP A 73 -10.69 -1.01 3.60
N LEU A 74 -11.76 -1.76 3.37
CA LEU A 74 -12.20 -2.23 2.07
C LEU A 74 -13.62 -1.78 1.80
N VAL A 75 -13.91 -1.41 0.56
CA VAL A 75 -15.28 -1.16 0.07
C VAL A 75 -15.55 -2.09 -1.10
N THR A 76 -16.67 -2.78 -1.07
CA THR A 76 -17.16 -3.60 -2.17
C THR A 76 -17.68 -2.69 -3.27
N VAL A 77 -17.14 -2.81 -4.49
CA VAL A 77 -17.52 -1.97 -5.64
C VAL A 77 -18.11 -2.78 -6.79
N ASP A 78 -18.16 -4.08 -6.64
CA ASP A 78 -18.76 -4.95 -7.62
C ASP A 78 -20.29 -4.81 -7.59
N ILE A 79 -20.87 -4.44 -8.71
CA ILE A 79 -22.30 -4.49 -8.94
C ILE A 79 -22.58 -5.82 -9.62
N MET A 80 -23.05 -6.78 -8.86
CA MET A 80 -23.50 -8.07 -9.39
C MET A 80 -24.80 -7.86 -10.15
N ASP A 81 -24.73 -7.30 -11.33
CA ASP A 81 -25.90 -7.01 -12.18
C ASP A 81 -26.50 -8.26 -12.87
N GLY A 82 -26.00 -9.43 -12.55
CA GLY A 82 -26.53 -10.69 -13.08
C GLY A 82 -26.25 -10.89 -14.57
N ASP A 83 -25.46 -10.02 -15.18
CA ASP A 83 -25.09 -10.16 -16.57
C ASP A 83 -24.15 -11.35 -16.75
N SER A 84 -24.71 -12.37 -17.32
CA SER A 84 -24.25 -13.74 -17.47
C SER A 84 -23.06 -13.96 -18.42
N ILE A 85 -22.24 -12.96 -18.67
CA ILE A 85 -21.12 -13.11 -19.61
C ILE A 85 -19.96 -13.88 -18.99
N ASN A 86 -19.89 -13.95 -17.66
CA ASN A 86 -18.87 -14.76 -17.00
C ASN A 86 -19.37 -15.31 -15.65
N PRO A 87 -19.64 -16.61 -15.50
CA PRO A 87 -20.25 -17.19 -14.30
C PRO A 87 -19.29 -17.38 -13.12
N VAL A 88 -18.04 -16.98 -13.22
CA VAL A 88 -17.03 -17.05 -12.14
C VAL A 88 -16.68 -15.63 -11.71
N TYR A 89 -17.65 -14.96 -11.08
CA TYR A 89 -17.43 -13.59 -10.65
C TYR A 89 -16.72 -13.51 -9.32
N ASP A 90 -15.58 -12.91 -9.41
CA ASP A 90 -14.84 -12.43 -8.27
C ASP A 90 -15.47 -11.11 -7.80
N THR A 91 -15.69 -10.98 -6.51
CA THR A 91 -16.14 -9.71 -5.93
C THR A 91 -14.98 -8.73 -5.93
N GLU A 92 -15.14 -7.58 -6.58
CA GLU A 92 -14.13 -6.53 -6.57
C GLU A 92 -14.29 -5.61 -5.36
N ARG A 93 -13.18 -5.30 -4.74
CA ARG A 93 -13.11 -4.36 -3.62
C ARG A 93 -11.99 -3.37 -3.85
N ILE A 94 -12.21 -2.13 -3.43
CA ILE A 94 -11.17 -1.11 -3.35
C ILE A 94 -10.79 -0.95 -1.88
N GLY A 95 -9.51 -0.84 -1.58
CA GLY A 95 -9.09 -0.69 -0.20
C GLY A 95 -7.82 0.07 0.02
N THR A 96 -7.68 0.51 1.26
CA THR A 96 -6.48 1.12 1.80
C THR A 96 -5.95 0.24 2.93
N MET A 97 -4.64 0.07 2.97
CA MET A 97 -3.90 -0.61 4.04
C MET A 97 -2.85 0.35 4.58
N VAL A 98 -2.75 0.40 5.91
CA VAL A 98 -1.73 1.17 6.63
C VAL A 98 -0.89 0.19 7.43
N PHE A 99 0.38 0.10 7.13
CA PHE A 99 1.37 -0.63 7.91
C PHE A 99 1.94 0.34 8.95
N ASN A 100 1.35 0.34 10.14
CA ASN A 100 1.82 1.14 11.28
C ASN A 100 2.97 0.39 11.97
N LEU A 101 4.18 0.90 11.84
CA LEU A 101 5.42 0.31 12.35
C LEU A 101 5.95 1.03 13.60
N GLY A 102 5.06 1.75 14.30
CA GLY A 102 5.38 2.52 15.51
C GLY A 102 6.15 3.82 15.23
N ASP A 103 6.26 4.67 16.25
CA ASP A 103 7.03 5.92 16.21
C ASP A 103 6.69 6.82 15.00
N GLU A 104 5.40 6.92 14.65
CA GLU A 104 4.89 7.68 13.48
C GLU A 104 5.42 7.16 12.13
N ASN A 105 5.93 5.93 12.08
CA ASN A 105 6.43 5.31 10.85
C ASN A 105 5.33 4.47 10.20
N GLU A 106 4.78 4.95 9.10
CA GLU A 106 3.73 4.25 8.39
C GLU A 106 4.06 4.08 6.91
N ILE A 107 3.55 3.00 6.31
CA ILE A 107 3.51 2.79 4.86
C ILE A 107 2.05 2.63 4.46
N ILE A 108 1.60 3.38 3.45
CA ILE A 108 0.22 3.36 2.99
C ILE A 108 0.15 2.76 1.60
N ALA A 109 -0.67 1.73 1.46
CA ALA A 109 -0.94 1.07 0.19
C ALA A 109 -2.42 1.15 -0.18
N GLN A 110 -2.72 1.31 -1.47
CA GLN A 110 -4.07 1.43 -1.98
C GLN A 110 -4.24 0.69 -3.31
N GLY A 111 -5.44 0.17 -3.56
CA GLY A 111 -5.76 -0.44 -4.85
C GLY A 111 -6.93 -1.41 -4.78
N GLY A 112 -7.20 -2.02 -5.93
CA GLY A 112 -8.23 -3.03 -6.08
C GLY A 112 -7.81 -4.38 -5.51
N MET A 113 -8.80 -5.16 -5.13
CA MET A 113 -8.67 -6.53 -4.66
C MET A 113 -9.79 -7.37 -5.25
N THR A 114 -9.44 -8.56 -5.69
CA THR A 114 -10.38 -9.50 -6.26
C THR A 114 -10.58 -10.68 -5.30
N TYR A 115 -11.83 -10.98 -5.00
CA TYR A 115 -12.24 -12.06 -4.11
C TYR A 115 -13.12 -13.03 -4.88
N GLN A 116 -12.94 -14.31 -4.67
CA GLN A 116 -13.87 -15.30 -5.20
C GLN A 116 -15.29 -15.03 -4.63
N ARG A 117 -16.29 -15.14 -5.47
CA ARG A 117 -17.69 -14.85 -5.10
C ARG A 117 -18.11 -15.58 -3.83
N GLY A 118 -18.68 -14.83 -2.89
CA GLY A 118 -19.12 -15.34 -1.59
C GLY A 118 -18.00 -15.54 -0.57
N GLU A 119 -16.74 -15.37 -0.97
CA GLU A 119 -15.61 -15.49 -0.07
C GLU A 119 -15.31 -14.17 0.66
N LYS A 120 -14.97 -14.29 1.93
CA LYS A 120 -14.57 -13.14 2.76
C LYS A 120 -13.09 -12.82 2.66
N GLN A 121 -12.31 -13.73 2.09
CA GLN A 121 -10.85 -13.65 2.03
C GLN A 121 -10.35 -13.91 0.59
N PRO A 122 -9.18 -13.37 0.21
CA PRO A 122 -8.57 -13.67 -1.08
C PRO A 122 -8.31 -15.16 -1.25
N LYS A 123 -8.32 -15.63 -2.49
CA LYS A 123 -7.98 -17.02 -2.82
C LYS A 123 -6.57 -17.36 -2.38
N LEU A 124 -6.38 -18.56 -1.83
CA LEU A 124 -5.08 -19.08 -1.40
C LEU A 124 -4.04 -19.04 -2.54
N GLY A 125 -2.85 -18.58 -2.24
CA GLY A 125 -1.73 -18.56 -3.17
C GLY A 125 -1.84 -17.56 -4.33
N ILE A 126 -2.97 -16.85 -4.46
CA ILE A 126 -3.13 -15.85 -5.52
C ILE A 126 -2.63 -14.49 -5.05
N ALA A 127 -1.57 -14.04 -5.72
CA ALA A 127 -0.96 -12.74 -5.45
C ALA A 127 -1.86 -11.58 -5.90
N GLN A 128 -2.02 -10.59 -5.02
CA GLN A 128 -2.76 -9.36 -5.30
C GLN A 128 -1.85 -8.15 -5.18
N LYS A 129 -1.76 -7.36 -6.23
CA LYS A 129 -0.86 -6.22 -6.32
C LYS A 129 -1.58 -4.90 -6.10
N ARG A 130 -0.95 -4.00 -5.33
CA ARG A 130 -1.44 -2.63 -5.06
C ARG A 130 -0.28 -1.66 -5.11
N VAL A 131 -0.59 -0.38 -5.23
CA VAL A 131 0.41 0.69 -5.22
C VAL A 131 0.68 1.17 -3.80
N ILE A 132 1.94 1.46 -3.47
CA ILE A 132 2.31 2.20 -2.28
C ILE A 132 2.19 3.69 -2.62
N VAL A 133 1.22 4.34 -1.98
CA VAL A 133 0.87 5.75 -2.25
C VAL A 133 1.67 6.74 -1.40
N GLY A 134 2.35 6.27 -0.36
CA GLY A 134 3.18 7.10 0.50
C GLY A 134 3.48 6.46 1.85
N GLY A 135 4.09 7.26 2.73
CA GLY A 135 4.41 6.89 4.10
C GLY A 135 4.78 8.09 4.95
N THR A 136 4.89 7.87 6.26
CA THR A 136 5.27 8.86 7.27
C THR A 136 6.59 8.50 7.93
N GLY A 137 7.09 9.39 8.79
CA GLY A 137 8.34 9.18 9.53
C GLY A 137 9.52 8.81 8.63
N LYS A 138 10.19 7.70 8.93
CA LYS A 138 11.32 7.19 8.13
C LYS A 138 10.93 6.75 6.71
N PHE A 139 9.64 6.60 6.41
CA PHE A 139 9.11 6.20 5.11
C PHE A 139 8.59 7.38 4.28
N LYS A 140 8.83 8.61 4.72
CA LYS A 140 8.44 9.80 3.95
C LYS A 140 9.05 9.77 2.54
N GLY A 141 8.21 9.95 1.51
CA GLY A 141 8.61 9.88 0.11
C GLY A 141 8.71 8.46 -0.48
N ILE A 142 8.36 7.42 0.28
CA ILE A 142 8.33 6.04 -0.21
C ILE A 142 7.31 5.88 -1.35
N LYS A 143 7.68 5.10 -2.36
CA LYS A 143 6.86 4.74 -3.51
C LYS A 143 7.16 3.32 -3.93
N GLY A 144 6.23 2.67 -4.59
CA GLY A 144 6.43 1.33 -5.12
C GLY A 144 5.15 0.53 -5.18
N ASP A 145 5.31 -0.77 -5.14
CA ASP A 145 4.22 -1.73 -5.19
C ASP A 145 4.26 -2.66 -3.97
N ILE A 146 3.10 -3.15 -3.60
CA ILE A 146 2.96 -4.23 -2.63
C ILE A 146 2.26 -5.41 -3.29
N THR A 147 2.80 -6.60 -3.08
CA THR A 147 2.18 -7.86 -3.45
C THR A 147 1.77 -8.59 -2.18
N THR A 148 0.48 -8.90 -2.04
CA THR A 148 -0.06 -9.63 -0.89
C THR A 148 -0.53 -11.00 -1.34
N THR A 149 -0.10 -12.05 -0.66
CA THR A 149 -0.48 -13.44 -0.93
C THR A 149 -0.97 -14.09 0.35
N ARG A 150 -2.15 -14.72 0.31
CA ARG A 150 -2.68 -15.53 1.41
C ARG A 150 -2.03 -16.90 1.41
N ASN A 151 -1.49 -17.31 2.56
CA ASN A 151 -0.86 -18.59 2.77
C ASN A 151 -1.87 -19.66 3.24
N GLU A 152 -1.48 -20.94 3.18
CA GLU A 152 -2.32 -22.08 3.59
C GLU A 152 -2.68 -22.07 5.08
N ASP A 153 -1.81 -21.53 5.92
CA ASP A 153 -2.02 -21.37 7.37
C ASP A 153 -2.96 -20.21 7.72
N GLY A 154 -3.46 -19.48 6.72
CA GLY A 154 -4.33 -18.32 6.87
C GLY A 154 -3.60 -17.00 7.11
N SER A 155 -2.29 -17.02 7.24
CA SER A 155 -1.45 -15.80 7.27
C SER A 155 -1.36 -15.13 5.89
N TYR A 156 -0.84 -13.90 5.87
CA TYR A 156 -0.59 -13.18 4.63
C TYR A 156 0.87 -12.77 4.54
N LEU A 157 1.50 -13.09 3.41
CA LEU A 157 2.80 -12.55 3.05
C LEU A 157 2.61 -11.24 2.26
N HIS A 158 3.25 -10.18 2.73
CA HIS A 158 3.32 -8.88 2.06
C HIS A 158 4.76 -8.64 1.59
N VAL A 159 4.93 -8.47 0.29
CA VAL A 159 6.22 -8.14 -0.34
C VAL A 159 6.10 -6.74 -0.91
N LEU A 160 6.86 -5.80 -0.36
CA LEU A 160 6.89 -4.41 -0.75
C LEU A 160 8.16 -4.15 -1.54
N ASP A 161 8.02 -3.88 -2.84
CA ASP A 161 9.11 -3.41 -3.70
C ASP A 161 9.07 -1.89 -3.77
N VAL A 162 10.03 -1.25 -3.12
CA VAL A 162 9.97 0.18 -2.81
C VAL A 162 11.24 0.91 -3.21
N LYS A 163 11.08 2.19 -3.46
CA LYS A 163 12.15 3.18 -3.50
C LYS A 163 11.77 4.39 -2.68
N GLN A 164 12.76 5.08 -2.17
CA GLN A 164 12.60 6.31 -1.41
C GLN A 164 13.47 7.40 -2.02
N ASP A 165 12.89 8.57 -2.27
CA ASP A 165 13.57 9.74 -2.85
C ASP A 165 14.29 10.56 -1.76
#